data_6357afe6cc6fbeb68e1f6e4af4b1b800
#
_entry.id   6357afe6cc6fbeb68e1f6e4af4b1b800
#
_cell.length_a   1.000
_cell.length_b   1.000
_cell.length_c   1.000
_cell.angle_alpha   90.00
_cell.angle_beta   90.00
_cell.angle_gamma   90.00
#
_symmetry.space_group_name_H-M   'P 1'
#
loop_
_entity.id
_entity.type
_entity.pdbx_description
1 polymer ?
#
loop_
_entity_poly.entity_id
_entity_poly.type
_entity_poly.pdbx_seq_one_letter_code
_entity_poly.pdbx_strand_id
1 'polypeptide(L)'
;MRRAPLTTPLATGLVSALCVLALSGCLLGPNYSRPQLDVPATYRFPDNYAADIANTEWWKQFDDPVLDELITTALANNNDVKIAAARVDQFLGQFVTTRAALFPQVGAGFDAGRHRISTSSSPLFANVQSPVFNTYTASLSASWEIDLFGRNRRLTESARASLLSTEEAKRGTVLTLVSSVASSYINLRSLDRQLEIAKATTASRAESVHVFDLRFRGGEVSQMELAQSQSEYEASRAVIPQIEAQIAQQEDALSVLLGRNPGDILRGRALAELAAPAVPAGLPSDLLERRPDLRQAEQDLVAANAQIGAAKALYFPQISLTGLLGTQSGQFSKLFTGPSRVWSFAGSIAQPVFEGGAIV
;
A
#
# COMPACT_ATOMS: atom_id res chain seq x y z
N MET A 1 42.06 19.51 -63.12
CA MET A 1 42.45 18.67 -61.98
C MET A 1 41.58 19.04 -60.79
N ARG A 2 40.48 18.28 -60.56
CA ARG A 2 39.61 18.46 -59.40
C ARG A 2 40.04 17.49 -58.27
N ARG A 3 40.44 18.04 -57.15
CA ARG A 3 40.73 17.23 -55.94
C ARG A 3 39.41 16.94 -55.22
N ALA A 4 39.02 15.65 -55.11
CA ALA A 4 37.94 15.20 -54.30
C ALA A 4 38.34 15.27 -52.80
N PRO A 5 37.46 15.68 -51.87
CA PRO A 5 37.72 15.59 -50.45
C PRO A 5 37.57 14.14 -49.97
N LEU A 6 38.65 13.56 -49.47
CA LEU A 6 38.64 12.30 -48.72
C LEU A 6 37.97 12.55 -47.36
N THR A 7 36.65 12.31 -47.29
CA THR A 7 35.96 12.22 -46.01
C THR A 7 36.20 10.82 -45.43
N THR A 8 36.98 10.79 -44.37
CA THR A 8 37.48 9.58 -43.70
C THR A 8 36.32 8.84 -43.01
N PRO A 9 36.03 7.56 -43.36
CA PRO A 9 34.99 6.73 -42.70
C PRO A 9 35.32 6.42 -41.23
N LEU A 10 36.53 6.71 -40.77
CA LEU A 10 36.96 6.55 -39.38
C LEU A 10 36.29 7.56 -38.42
N ALA A 11 36.01 8.80 -38.85
CA ALA A 11 35.39 9.81 -37.99
C ALA A 11 33.89 9.50 -37.72
N THR A 12 33.17 8.96 -38.71
CA THR A 12 31.75 8.53 -38.55
C THR A 12 31.64 7.29 -37.68
N GLY A 13 32.57 6.33 -37.77
CA GLY A 13 32.63 5.15 -36.91
C GLY A 13 32.90 5.50 -35.43
N LEU A 14 33.81 6.46 -35.18
CA LEU A 14 34.15 6.89 -33.82
C LEU A 14 32.97 7.64 -33.15
N VAL A 15 32.28 8.50 -33.89
CA VAL A 15 31.09 9.21 -33.40
C VAL A 15 29.95 8.25 -33.12
N SER A 16 29.71 7.27 -33.97
CA SER A 16 28.68 6.24 -33.72
C SER A 16 29.04 5.36 -32.53
N ALA A 17 30.28 4.95 -32.34
CA ALA A 17 30.71 4.19 -31.17
C ALA A 17 30.62 5.01 -29.88
N LEU A 18 30.97 6.29 -29.92
CA LEU A 18 30.80 7.21 -28.76
C LEU A 18 29.35 7.44 -28.40
N CYS A 19 28.44 7.54 -29.40
CA CYS A 19 26.99 7.62 -29.16
C CYS A 19 26.43 6.33 -28.55
N VAL A 20 26.89 5.15 -28.97
CA VAL A 20 26.44 3.88 -28.40
C VAL A 20 26.97 3.68 -26.98
N LEU A 21 28.19 4.09 -26.67
CA LEU A 21 28.73 4.09 -25.29
C LEU A 21 28.07 5.13 -24.38
N ALA A 22 27.58 6.24 -24.90
CA ALA A 22 26.84 7.24 -24.14
C ALA A 22 25.39 6.79 -23.85
N LEU A 23 24.82 5.85 -24.63
CA LEU A 23 23.48 5.28 -24.39
C LEU A 23 23.43 4.24 -23.26
N SER A 24 24.58 3.67 -22.84
CA SER A 24 24.68 2.89 -21.61
C SER A 24 24.82 3.80 -20.40
N GLY A 25 23.82 4.66 -20.16
CA GLY A 25 23.83 5.64 -19.09
C GLY A 25 24.17 5.03 -17.73
N CYS A 26 25.16 5.63 -17.04
CA CYS A 26 25.58 5.21 -15.71
C CYS A 26 24.42 5.31 -14.72
N LEU A 27 24.06 4.20 -14.11
CA LEU A 27 23.11 4.19 -12.99
C LEU A 27 23.89 4.45 -11.71
N LEU A 28 23.75 5.66 -11.15
CA LEU A 28 24.47 6.05 -9.94
C LEU A 28 23.85 5.47 -8.67
N GLY A 29 24.71 5.33 -7.64
CA GLY A 29 24.33 4.80 -6.33
C GLY A 29 24.47 3.28 -6.21
N PRO A 30 24.34 2.75 -4.98
CA PRO A 30 24.41 1.32 -4.73
C PRO A 30 23.20 0.59 -5.28
N ASN A 31 23.39 -0.61 -5.81
CA ASN A 31 22.29 -1.53 -6.04
C ASN A 31 21.92 -2.17 -4.70
N TYR A 32 20.63 -2.42 -4.52
CA TYR A 32 20.19 -3.14 -3.33
C TYR A 32 20.82 -4.53 -3.30
N SER A 33 21.31 -4.91 -2.12
CA SER A 33 21.75 -6.27 -1.82
C SER A 33 21.08 -6.68 -0.51
N ARG A 34 20.40 -7.82 -0.52
CA ARG A 34 19.69 -8.34 0.64
C ARG A 34 20.68 -8.57 1.77
N PRO A 35 20.45 -8.01 2.99
CA PRO A 35 21.29 -8.29 4.14
C PRO A 35 21.30 -9.78 4.47
N GLN A 36 22.47 -10.31 4.82
CA GLN A 36 22.56 -11.66 5.36
C GLN A 36 22.11 -11.63 6.82
N LEU A 37 21.05 -12.37 7.13
CA LEU A 37 20.53 -12.52 8.48
C LEU A 37 21.00 -13.86 9.05
N ASP A 38 21.47 -13.84 10.29
CA ASP A 38 21.77 -15.06 11.05
C ASP A 38 20.43 -15.62 11.57
N VAL A 39 19.90 -16.60 10.85
CA VAL A 39 18.62 -17.24 11.17
C VAL A 39 18.91 -18.63 11.73
N PRO A 40 18.31 -19.01 12.88
CA PRO A 40 18.46 -20.36 13.42
C PRO A 40 18.08 -21.42 12.39
N ALA A 41 18.85 -22.49 12.31
CA ALA A 41 18.61 -23.59 11.37
C ALA A 41 17.31 -24.37 11.66
N THR A 42 16.88 -24.38 12.93
CA THR A 42 15.68 -25.10 13.39
C THR A 42 14.93 -24.31 14.45
N TYR A 43 13.62 -24.56 14.57
CA TYR A 43 12.84 -24.06 15.70
C TYR A 43 13.25 -24.73 17.01
N ARG A 44 13.02 -24.06 18.13
CA ARG A 44 13.27 -24.58 19.48
C ARG A 44 12.44 -25.86 19.79
N PHE A 45 11.24 -25.92 19.21
CA PHE A 45 10.32 -27.05 19.28
C PHE A 45 9.95 -27.45 17.86
N PRO A 46 10.75 -28.32 17.21
CA PRO A 46 10.48 -28.77 15.87
C PRO A 46 9.31 -29.77 15.88
N ASP A 47 8.28 -29.49 15.08
CA ASP A 47 7.24 -30.45 14.79
C ASP A 47 7.55 -31.12 13.45
N ASN A 48 7.49 -32.47 13.38
CA ASN A 48 7.95 -33.25 12.24
C ASN A 48 6.99 -33.21 11.02
N TYR A 49 5.92 -32.45 11.07
CA TYR A 49 4.95 -32.31 10.00
C TYR A 49 5.10 -30.98 9.26
N ALA A 50 6.01 -30.94 8.32
CA ALA A 50 6.13 -29.83 7.37
C ALA A 50 5.18 -30.05 6.19
N ALA A 51 3.92 -29.67 6.29
CA ALA A 51 3.05 -29.50 5.14
C ALA A 51 2.97 -28.01 4.78
N ASP A 52 3.00 -27.69 3.48
CA ASP A 52 2.98 -26.31 2.96
C ASP A 52 1.58 -25.66 3.04
N ILE A 53 0.99 -25.74 4.25
CA ILE A 53 -0.38 -25.29 4.52
C ILE A 53 -0.43 -23.78 4.84
N ALA A 54 0.70 -23.16 5.13
CA ALA A 54 0.76 -21.78 5.64
C ALA A 54 0.27 -20.70 4.66
N ASN A 55 0.19 -21.00 3.36
CA ASN A 55 -0.29 -20.08 2.31
C ASN A 55 -1.65 -20.47 1.74
N THR A 56 -2.31 -21.48 2.30
CA THR A 56 -3.63 -21.96 1.89
C THR A 56 -4.71 -21.41 2.82
N GLU A 57 -5.95 -21.74 2.54
CA GLU A 57 -7.13 -21.43 3.35
C GLU A 57 -7.12 -22.26 4.66
N TRP A 58 -6.12 -21.97 5.54
CA TRP A 58 -5.83 -22.73 6.77
C TRP A 58 -7.03 -22.85 7.72
N TRP A 59 -7.97 -21.87 7.67
CA TRP A 59 -9.18 -21.89 8.48
C TRP A 59 -10.14 -23.02 8.12
N LYS A 60 -10.07 -23.58 6.92
CA LYS A 60 -10.85 -24.75 6.52
C LYS A 60 -10.52 -26.00 7.34
N GLN A 61 -9.34 -26.02 7.99
CA GLN A 61 -8.97 -27.11 8.89
C GLN A 61 -9.84 -27.20 10.15
N PHE A 62 -10.53 -26.11 10.53
CA PHE A 62 -11.54 -26.16 11.61
C PHE A 62 -12.78 -26.97 11.25
N ASP A 63 -12.97 -27.27 9.97
CA ASP A 63 -14.07 -28.06 9.42
C ASP A 63 -15.46 -27.50 9.82
N ASP A 64 -15.58 -26.15 9.83
CA ASP A 64 -16.83 -25.45 10.14
C ASP A 64 -17.26 -24.58 8.93
N PRO A 65 -18.35 -24.97 8.23
CA PRO A 65 -18.82 -24.25 7.04
C PRO A 65 -19.30 -22.83 7.35
N VAL A 66 -19.76 -22.56 8.58
CA VAL A 66 -20.17 -21.20 8.99
C VAL A 66 -18.94 -20.31 9.13
N LEU A 67 -17.85 -20.81 9.70
CA LEU A 67 -16.58 -20.06 9.76
C LEU A 67 -16.07 -19.74 8.35
N ASP A 68 -16.14 -20.68 7.42
CA ASP A 68 -15.74 -20.48 6.02
C ASP A 68 -16.57 -19.37 5.35
N GLU A 69 -17.88 -19.36 5.56
CA GLU A 69 -18.78 -18.33 5.05
C GLU A 69 -18.50 -16.95 5.66
N LEU A 70 -18.26 -16.89 6.97
CA LEU A 70 -17.93 -15.65 7.68
C LEU A 70 -16.64 -15.05 7.14
N ILE A 71 -15.59 -15.85 6.96
CA ILE A 71 -14.30 -15.38 6.41
C ILE A 71 -14.47 -14.92 4.97
N THR A 72 -15.20 -15.66 4.14
CA THR A 72 -15.47 -15.27 2.75
C THR A 72 -16.23 -13.94 2.70
N THR A 73 -17.23 -13.76 3.55
CA THR A 73 -18.01 -12.53 3.67
C THR A 73 -17.13 -11.36 4.12
N ALA A 74 -16.25 -11.59 5.12
CA ALA A 74 -15.32 -10.58 5.60
C ALA A 74 -14.36 -10.13 4.49
N LEU A 75 -13.74 -11.06 3.77
CA LEU A 75 -12.83 -10.76 2.67
C LEU A 75 -13.49 -9.93 1.56
N ALA A 76 -14.78 -10.16 1.29
CA ALA A 76 -15.52 -9.41 0.27
C ALA A 76 -15.94 -8.01 0.75
N ASN A 77 -16.31 -7.85 2.02
CA ASN A 77 -17.02 -6.67 2.49
C ASN A 77 -16.24 -5.79 3.47
N ASN A 78 -15.18 -6.30 4.10
CA ASN A 78 -14.43 -5.55 5.11
C ASN A 78 -13.83 -4.26 4.53
N ASN A 79 -13.99 -3.16 5.26
CA ASN A 79 -13.55 -1.84 4.81
C ASN A 79 -12.02 -1.66 4.87
N ASP A 80 -11.32 -2.31 5.79
CA ASP A 80 -9.85 -2.22 5.87
C ASP A 80 -9.20 -2.87 4.66
N VAL A 81 -9.76 -3.99 4.17
CA VAL A 81 -9.31 -4.63 2.92
C VAL A 81 -9.57 -3.74 1.71
N LYS A 82 -10.73 -3.06 1.65
CA LYS A 82 -11.05 -2.09 0.58
C LYS A 82 -10.10 -0.88 0.63
N ILE A 83 -9.80 -0.36 1.81
CA ILE A 83 -8.82 0.73 2.00
C ILE A 83 -7.43 0.27 1.56
N ALA A 84 -7.00 -0.93 1.95
CA ALA A 84 -5.71 -1.47 1.54
C ALA A 84 -5.63 -1.66 0.02
N ALA A 85 -6.71 -2.12 -0.63
CA ALA A 85 -6.78 -2.21 -2.09
C ALA A 85 -6.68 -0.83 -2.77
N ALA A 86 -7.43 0.16 -2.28
CA ALA A 86 -7.37 1.53 -2.81
C ALA A 86 -5.98 2.18 -2.63
N ARG A 87 -5.25 1.82 -1.57
CA ARG A 87 -3.85 2.25 -1.39
C ARG A 87 -2.92 1.66 -2.45
N VAL A 88 -3.11 0.40 -2.83
CA VAL A 88 -2.35 -0.21 -3.94
C VAL A 88 -2.60 0.56 -5.23
N ASP A 89 -3.85 0.90 -5.55
CA ASP A 89 -4.19 1.70 -6.73
C ASP A 89 -3.58 3.10 -6.69
N GLN A 90 -3.54 3.74 -5.51
CA GLN A 90 -2.88 5.03 -5.29
C GLN A 90 -1.37 4.94 -5.61
N PHE A 91 -0.68 3.94 -5.07
CA PHE A 91 0.77 3.76 -5.31
C PHE A 91 1.07 3.33 -6.75
N LEU A 92 0.16 2.59 -7.40
CA LEU A 92 0.24 2.30 -8.82
C LEU A 92 0.18 3.61 -9.65
N GLY A 93 -0.77 4.50 -9.33
CA GLY A 93 -0.85 5.82 -9.96
C GLY A 93 0.43 6.64 -9.76
N GLN A 94 0.99 6.63 -8.54
CA GLN A 94 2.25 7.32 -8.24
C GLN A 94 3.45 6.72 -9.00
N PHE A 95 3.54 5.39 -9.09
CA PHE A 95 4.56 4.71 -9.90
C PHE A 95 4.45 5.11 -11.38
N VAL A 96 3.25 5.08 -11.96
CA VAL A 96 3.01 5.47 -13.36
C VAL A 96 3.42 6.93 -13.60
N THR A 97 3.03 7.84 -12.69
CA THR A 97 3.40 9.27 -12.77
C THR A 97 4.91 9.47 -12.67
N THR A 98 5.58 8.79 -11.73
CA THR A 98 7.04 8.88 -11.58
C THR A 98 7.77 8.33 -12.81
N ARG A 99 7.30 7.20 -13.34
CA ARG A 99 7.84 6.58 -14.56
C ARG A 99 7.65 7.45 -15.79
N ALA A 100 6.60 8.27 -15.84
CA ALA A 100 6.34 9.16 -16.97
C ALA A 100 7.50 10.15 -17.21
N ALA A 101 8.28 10.53 -16.18
CA ALA A 101 9.45 11.38 -16.33
C ALA A 101 10.58 10.76 -17.18
N LEU A 102 10.57 9.45 -17.42
CA LEU A 102 11.51 8.78 -18.33
C LEU A 102 11.21 9.06 -19.81
N PHE A 103 10.03 9.57 -20.14
CA PHE A 103 9.54 9.77 -21.51
C PHE A 103 9.36 11.26 -21.81
N PRO A 104 9.46 11.67 -23.10
CA PRO A 104 9.13 13.02 -23.50
C PRO A 104 7.70 13.41 -23.09
N GLN A 105 7.55 14.61 -22.53
CA GLN A 105 6.24 15.19 -22.21
C GLN A 105 5.84 16.12 -23.35
N VAL A 106 4.66 15.93 -23.91
CA VAL A 106 4.11 16.74 -25.02
C VAL A 106 2.85 17.42 -24.54
N GLY A 107 2.80 18.74 -24.70
CA GLY A 107 1.65 19.56 -24.35
C GLY A 107 1.20 20.42 -25.52
N ALA A 108 -0.08 20.74 -25.57
CA ALA A 108 -0.65 21.73 -26.47
C ALA A 108 -1.18 22.92 -25.65
N GLY A 109 -0.89 24.12 -26.11
CA GLY A 109 -1.33 25.35 -25.46
C GLY A 109 -1.89 26.36 -26.46
N PHE A 110 -2.86 27.14 -25.99
CA PHE A 110 -3.34 28.32 -26.67
C PHE A 110 -3.34 29.47 -25.69
N ASP A 111 -2.61 30.55 -26.05
CA ASP A 111 -2.49 31.74 -25.22
C ASP A 111 -2.96 32.96 -26.00
N ALA A 112 -3.76 33.79 -25.36
CA ALA A 112 -4.20 35.07 -25.90
C ALA A 112 -3.96 36.15 -24.85
N GLY A 113 -3.15 37.14 -25.21
CA GLY A 113 -2.79 38.21 -24.30
C GLY A 113 -2.82 39.58 -24.97
N ARG A 114 -3.04 40.62 -24.16
CA ARG A 114 -2.86 42.01 -24.53
C ARG A 114 -1.86 42.63 -23.61
N HIS A 115 -0.75 43.09 -24.15
CA HIS A 115 0.39 43.57 -23.41
C HIS A 115 0.66 45.04 -23.71
N ARG A 116 1.16 45.76 -22.70
CA ARG A 116 1.72 47.11 -22.87
C ARG A 116 3.19 47.04 -22.45
N ILE A 117 4.07 47.36 -23.35
CA ILE A 117 5.49 47.50 -23.04
C ILE A 117 5.77 48.92 -22.52
N SER A 118 6.71 49.02 -21.56
CA SER A 118 7.16 50.33 -21.08
C SER A 118 8.10 50.95 -22.11
N THR A 119 7.77 52.16 -22.55
CA THR A 119 8.61 52.93 -23.46
C THR A 119 9.86 53.53 -22.79
N SER A 120 9.90 53.52 -21.47
CA SER A 120 11.03 53.98 -20.68
C SER A 120 12.00 52.87 -20.28
N SER A 121 11.68 51.59 -20.55
CA SER A 121 12.52 50.47 -20.13
C SER A 121 13.74 50.19 -21.01
N SER A 122 13.75 50.69 -22.26
CA SER A 122 14.88 50.54 -23.19
C SER A 122 14.82 51.59 -24.28
N PRO A 123 15.95 52.14 -24.72
CA PRO A 123 16.05 53.08 -25.86
C PRO A 123 15.42 52.52 -27.14
N LEU A 124 15.41 51.21 -27.32
CA LEU A 124 14.80 50.50 -28.45
C LEU A 124 13.28 50.66 -28.52
N PHE A 125 12.65 50.92 -27.37
CA PHE A 125 11.20 51.09 -27.25
C PHE A 125 10.74 52.56 -27.14
N ALA A 126 11.67 53.51 -27.05
CA ALA A 126 11.38 54.91 -26.82
C ALA A 126 10.53 55.53 -27.97
N ASN A 127 10.64 55.01 -29.21
CA ASN A 127 9.92 55.50 -30.38
C ASN A 127 8.80 54.58 -30.86
N VAL A 128 8.34 53.64 -30.03
CA VAL A 128 7.21 52.75 -30.42
C VAL A 128 5.94 53.52 -30.42
N GLN A 129 5.33 53.70 -31.60
CA GLN A 129 4.06 54.45 -31.80
C GLN A 129 2.86 53.84 -31.08
N SER A 130 2.85 52.51 -30.88
CA SER A 130 1.82 51.83 -30.13
C SER A 130 2.42 50.85 -29.12
N PRO A 131 2.56 51.24 -27.84
CA PRO A 131 3.13 50.37 -26.80
C PRO A 131 2.20 49.23 -26.41
N VAL A 132 0.97 49.20 -26.93
CA VAL A 132 -0.03 48.15 -26.65
C VAL A 132 -0.16 47.24 -27.86
N PHE A 133 0.02 45.92 -27.63
CA PHE A 133 -0.14 44.93 -28.69
C PHE A 133 -0.84 43.68 -28.17
N ASN A 134 -1.50 42.94 -29.03
CA ASN A 134 -2.05 41.64 -28.73
C ASN A 134 -1.05 40.56 -29.14
N THR A 135 -1.11 39.43 -28.46
CA THR A 135 -0.37 38.21 -28.82
C THR A 135 -1.33 37.02 -28.75
N TYR A 136 -1.40 36.30 -29.81
CA TYR A 136 -2.11 35.03 -29.93
C TYR A 136 -1.09 33.97 -30.26
N THR A 137 -1.03 32.91 -29.48
CA THR A 137 -0.08 31.80 -29.65
C THR A 137 -0.83 30.48 -29.57
N ALA A 138 -0.68 29.64 -30.59
CA ALA A 138 -1.08 28.24 -30.53
C ALA A 138 0.14 27.37 -30.75
N SER A 139 0.49 26.53 -29.78
CA SER A 139 1.74 25.78 -29.80
C SER A 139 1.62 24.36 -29.28
N LEU A 140 2.46 23.48 -29.81
CA LEU A 140 2.80 22.19 -29.26
C LEU A 140 4.20 22.35 -28.66
N SER A 141 4.35 21.98 -27.40
CA SER A 141 5.64 21.95 -26.70
C SER A 141 5.99 20.51 -26.36
N ALA A 142 7.27 20.17 -26.48
CA ALA A 142 7.82 18.92 -26.02
C ALA A 142 8.99 19.22 -25.06
N SER A 143 9.05 18.52 -23.95
CA SER A 143 10.18 18.57 -23.04
C SER A 143 10.60 17.16 -22.61
N TRP A 144 11.89 16.93 -22.51
CA TRP A 144 12.42 15.65 -22.08
C TRP A 144 13.74 15.84 -21.33
N GLU A 145 13.82 15.27 -20.15
CA GLU A 145 15.06 15.15 -19.38
C GLU A 145 15.77 13.85 -19.76
N ILE A 146 16.98 13.96 -20.32
CA ILE A 146 17.79 12.78 -20.65
C ILE A 146 18.40 12.26 -19.37
N ASP A 147 17.95 11.09 -18.92
CA ASP A 147 18.39 10.46 -17.67
C ASP A 147 19.76 9.77 -17.83
N LEU A 148 20.81 10.54 -18.11
CA LEU A 148 22.16 10.00 -18.32
C LEU A 148 22.73 9.38 -17.04
N PHE A 149 22.47 10.01 -15.89
CA PHE A 149 23.00 9.61 -14.57
C PHE A 149 22.02 8.76 -13.75
N GLY A 150 20.85 8.42 -14.31
CA GLY A 150 19.91 7.48 -13.73
C GLY A 150 19.05 8.01 -12.60
N ARG A 151 18.91 9.33 -12.44
CA ARG A 151 18.05 9.94 -11.42
C ARG A 151 16.61 9.47 -11.55
N ASN A 152 16.01 9.63 -12.73
CA ASN A 152 14.61 9.26 -12.97
C ASN A 152 14.41 7.74 -12.96
N ARG A 153 15.41 6.95 -13.38
CA ARG A 153 15.41 5.49 -13.25
C ARG A 153 15.41 5.07 -11.79
N ARG A 154 16.25 5.69 -10.91
CA ARG A 154 16.27 5.40 -9.47
C ARG A 154 14.98 5.82 -8.77
N LEU A 155 14.41 6.98 -9.13
CA LEU A 155 13.08 7.38 -8.60
C LEU A 155 11.98 6.39 -9.03
N THR A 156 12.03 5.90 -10.26
CA THR A 156 11.09 4.88 -10.75
C THR A 156 11.26 3.54 -10.01
N GLU A 157 12.50 3.12 -9.75
CA GLU A 157 12.83 1.95 -8.93
C GLU A 157 12.28 2.09 -7.52
N SER A 158 12.48 3.24 -6.87
CA SER A 158 11.93 3.56 -5.55
C SER A 158 10.41 3.50 -5.53
N ALA A 159 9.75 4.14 -6.51
CA ALA A 159 8.30 4.14 -6.60
C ALA A 159 7.72 2.73 -6.85
N ARG A 160 8.42 1.90 -7.65
CA ARG A 160 8.04 0.50 -7.86
C ARG A 160 8.17 -0.32 -6.58
N ALA A 161 9.25 -0.15 -5.83
CA ALA A 161 9.43 -0.85 -4.56
C ALA A 161 8.37 -0.41 -3.53
N SER A 162 8.01 0.87 -3.48
CA SER A 162 6.90 1.36 -2.64
C SER A 162 5.54 0.76 -3.02
N LEU A 163 5.27 0.55 -4.31
CA LEU A 163 4.09 -0.16 -4.78
C LEU A 163 4.09 -1.61 -4.27
N LEU A 164 5.21 -2.33 -4.43
CA LEU A 164 5.34 -3.72 -3.96
C LEU A 164 5.22 -3.81 -2.43
N SER A 165 5.79 -2.86 -1.67
CA SER A 165 5.61 -2.74 -0.22
C SER A 165 4.13 -2.62 0.14
N THR A 166 3.37 -1.78 -0.58
CA THR A 166 1.93 -1.59 -0.35
C THR A 166 1.11 -2.85 -0.69
N GLU A 167 1.51 -3.63 -1.70
CA GLU A 167 0.89 -4.93 -2.01
C GLU A 167 1.09 -5.92 -0.86
N GLU A 168 2.29 -5.99 -0.28
CA GLU A 168 2.55 -6.84 0.87
C GLU A 168 1.80 -6.35 2.13
N ALA A 169 1.67 -5.05 2.34
CA ALA A 169 0.82 -4.48 3.40
C ALA A 169 -0.65 -4.90 3.24
N LYS A 170 -1.19 -4.93 2.01
CA LYS A 170 -2.53 -5.47 1.73
C LYS A 170 -2.63 -6.95 2.12
N ARG A 171 -1.63 -7.77 1.79
CA ARG A 171 -1.59 -9.20 2.20
C ARG A 171 -1.57 -9.34 3.73
N GLY A 172 -0.81 -8.49 4.42
CA GLY A 172 -0.81 -8.42 5.88
C GLY A 172 -2.18 -8.07 6.46
N THR A 173 -2.89 -7.11 5.87
CA THR A 173 -4.27 -6.75 6.26
C THR A 173 -5.23 -7.93 6.09
N VAL A 174 -5.16 -8.65 4.98
CA VAL A 174 -5.98 -9.86 4.74
C VAL A 174 -5.68 -10.93 5.79
N LEU A 175 -4.40 -11.21 6.07
CA LEU A 175 -4.01 -12.19 7.08
C LEU A 175 -4.54 -11.83 8.48
N THR A 176 -4.42 -10.56 8.86
CA THR A 176 -4.92 -10.05 10.14
C THR A 176 -6.44 -10.17 10.23
N LEU A 177 -7.17 -9.82 9.16
CA LEU A 177 -8.62 -9.92 9.12
C LEU A 177 -9.07 -11.38 9.31
N VAL A 178 -8.51 -12.31 8.53
CA VAL A 178 -8.86 -13.74 8.62
C VAL A 178 -8.61 -14.29 10.02
N SER A 179 -7.44 -13.96 10.60
CA SER A 179 -7.10 -14.39 11.96
C SER A 179 -8.04 -13.78 13.00
N SER A 180 -8.43 -12.52 12.84
CA SER A 180 -9.36 -11.84 13.75
C SER A 180 -10.76 -12.43 13.68
N VAL A 181 -11.27 -12.71 12.47
CA VAL A 181 -12.59 -13.36 12.30
C VAL A 181 -12.60 -14.75 12.92
N ALA A 182 -11.58 -15.58 12.64
CA ALA A 182 -11.48 -16.92 13.20
C ALA A 182 -11.41 -16.90 14.73
N SER A 183 -10.53 -16.07 15.30
CA SER A 183 -10.38 -15.93 16.76
C SER A 183 -11.66 -15.43 17.43
N SER A 184 -12.31 -14.43 16.83
CA SER A 184 -13.58 -13.86 17.33
C SER A 184 -14.71 -14.88 17.28
N TYR A 185 -14.79 -15.67 16.21
CA TYR A 185 -15.80 -16.73 16.10
C TYR A 185 -15.58 -17.85 17.12
N ILE A 186 -14.33 -18.32 17.29
CA ILE A 186 -13.99 -19.35 18.30
C ILE A 186 -14.31 -18.84 19.71
N ASN A 187 -14.01 -17.55 20.00
CA ASN A 187 -14.37 -16.94 21.28
C ASN A 187 -15.89 -16.91 21.49
N LEU A 188 -16.66 -16.58 20.44
CA LEU A 188 -18.11 -16.63 20.49
C LEU A 188 -18.62 -18.04 20.82
N ARG A 189 -18.06 -19.09 20.18
CA ARG A 189 -18.40 -20.50 20.50
C ARG A 189 -18.03 -20.87 21.93
N SER A 190 -16.93 -20.32 22.45
CA SER A 190 -16.55 -20.50 23.87
C SER A 190 -17.55 -19.85 24.82
N LEU A 191 -18.02 -18.64 24.53
CA LEU A 191 -19.04 -17.94 25.31
C LEU A 191 -20.39 -18.69 25.29
N ASP A 192 -20.80 -19.21 24.13
CA ASP A 192 -22.00 -20.06 24.00
C ASP A 192 -21.89 -21.28 24.94
N ARG A 193 -20.73 -21.94 24.97
CA ARG A 193 -20.52 -23.09 25.86
C ARG A 193 -20.51 -22.68 27.33
N GLN A 194 -19.93 -21.53 27.67
CA GLN A 194 -19.98 -20.99 29.04
C GLN A 194 -21.43 -20.69 29.47
N LEU A 195 -22.27 -20.13 28.59
CA LEU A 195 -23.67 -19.86 28.85
C LEU A 195 -24.44 -21.16 29.12
N GLU A 196 -24.18 -22.19 28.32
CA GLU A 196 -24.79 -23.51 28.49
C GLU A 196 -24.45 -24.12 29.86
N ILE A 197 -23.16 -24.06 30.26
CA ILE A 197 -22.69 -24.53 31.57
C ILE A 197 -23.31 -23.69 32.69
N ALA A 198 -23.36 -22.37 32.57
CA ALA A 198 -23.96 -21.48 33.56
C ALA A 198 -25.44 -21.78 33.77
N LYS A 199 -26.22 -22.01 32.71
CA LYS A 199 -27.64 -22.39 32.76
C LYS A 199 -27.82 -23.76 33.43
N ALA A 200 -27.00 -24.75 33.07
CA ALA A 200 -27.04 -26.08 33.69
C ALA A 200 -26.67 -26.02 35.19
N THR A 201 -25.66 -25.23 35.57
CA THR A 201 -25.27 -25.00 36.96
C THR A 201 -26.40 -24.36 37.76
N THR A 202 -27.02 -23.32 37.22
CA THR A 202 -28.14 -22.61 37.84
C THR A 202 -29.34 -23.56 38.06
N ALA A 203 -29.64 -24.42 37.08
CA ALA A 203 -30.70 -25.44 37.23
C ALA A 203 -30.39 -26.45 38.36
N SER A 204 -29.12 -26.91 38.45
CA SER A 204 -28.71 -27.82 39.54
C SER A 204 -28.76 -27.15 40.91
N ARG A 205 -28.38 -25.84 41.02
CA ARG A 205 -28.51 -25.05 42.25
C ARG A 205 -29.98 -24.83 42.66
N ALA A 206 -30.89 -24.61 41.69
CA ALA A 206 -32.34 -24.52 41.97
C ALA A 206 -32.89 -25.79 42.59
N GLU A 207 -32.46 -26.96 42.08
CA GLU A 207 -32.85 -28.26 42.69
C GLU A 207 -32.27 -28.41 44.08
N SER A 208 -31.03 -27.99 44.34
CA SER A 208 -30.45 -27.97 45.67
C SER A 208 -31.30 -27.12 46.65
N VAL A 209 -31.69 -25.91 46.24
CA VAL A 209 -32.57 -25.05 47.06
C VAL A 209 -33.88 -25.78 47.39
N HIS A 210 -34.50 -26.43 46.40
CA HIS A 210 -35.73 -27.20 46.62
C HIS A 210 -35.53 -28.29 47.65
N VAL A 211 -34.47 -29.08 47.60
CA VAL A 211 -34.13 -30.12 48.59
C VAL A 211 -33.89 -29.51 49.98
N PHE A 212 -33.17 -28.41 50.09
CA PHE A 212 -32.95 -27.75 51.38
C PHE A 212 -34.20 -27.13 51.99
N ASP A 213 -35.12 -26.61 51.15
CA ASP A 213 -36.42 -26.10 51.60
C ASP A 213 -37.30 -27.22 52.16
N LEU A 214 -37.35 -28.39 51.50
CA LEU A 214 -38.05 -29.57 52.03
C LEU A 214 -37.51 -30.03 53.36
N ARG A 215 -36.17 -30.12 53.53
CA ARG A 215 -35.50 -30.51 54.79
C ARG A 215 -35.68 -29.48 55.89
N PHE A 216 -35.68 -28.19 55.55
CA PHE A 216 -35.94 -27.14 56.54
C PHE A 216 -37.37 -27.23 57.06
N ARG A 217 -38.37 -27.44 56.18
CA ARG A 217 -39.75 -27.67 56.62
C ARG A 217 -39.93 -28.95 57.47
N GLY A 218 -39.09 -29.98 57.24
CA GLY A 218 -38.98 -31.17 58.03
C GLY A 218 -38.23 -31.01 59.35
N GLY A 219 -37.59 -29.85 59.59
CA GLY A 219 -36.80 -29.60 60.79
C GLY A 219 -35.41 -30.25 60.79
N GLU A 220 -34.92 -30.72 59.60
CA GLU A 220 -33.66 -31.44 59.48
C GLU A 220 -32.43 -30.53 59.29
N VAL A 221 -32.64 -29.30 58.76
CA VAL A 221 -31.59 -28.32 58.49
C VAL A 221 -31.96 -26.97 59.07
N SER A 222 -30.94 -26.13 59.30
CA SER A 222 -31.11 -24.77 59.82
C SER A 222 -31.55 -23.77 58.75
N GLN A 223 -32.14 -22.65 59.17
CA GLN A 223 -32.48 -21.53 58.25
C GLN A 223 -31.21 -20.97 57.60
N MET A 224 -30.04 -21.01 58.26
CA MET A 224 -28.76 -20.57 57.71
C MET A 224 -28.35 -21.43 56.53
N GLU A 225 -28.48 -22.75 56.60
CA GLU A 225 -28.16 -23.64 55.47
C GLU A 225 -29.06 -23.46 54.28
N LEU A 226 -30.37 -23.24 54.49
CA LEU A 226 -31.31 -22.88 53.41
C LEU A 226 -30.91 -21.54 52.78
N ALA A 227 -30.65 -20.48 53.59
CA ALA A 227 -30.24 -19.18 53.09
C ALA A 227 -28.93 -19.20 52.33
N GLN A 228 -27.97 -20.05 52.76
CA GLN A 228 -26.73 -20.26 52.02
C GLN A 228 -26.98 -20.90 50.66
N SER A 229 -27.81 -21.93 50.58
CA SER A 229 -28.19 -22.58 49.31
C SER A 229 -28.89 -21.60 48.36
N GLN A 230 -29.78 -20.75 48.87
CA GLN A 230 -30.43 -19.67 48.10
C GLN A 230 -29.41 -18.65 47.57
N SER A 231 -28.46 -18.24 48.43
CA SER A 231 -27.40 -17.31 48.02
C SER A 231 -26.55 -17.86 46.87
N GLU A 232 -26.16 -19.16 46.93
CA GLU A 232 -25.41 -19.82 45.86
C GLU A 232 -26.23 -19.93 44.56
N TYR A 233 -27.54 -20.17 44.67
CA TYR A 233 -28.43 -20.14 43.49
C TYR A 233 -28.48 -18.77 42.85
N GLU A 234 -28.74 -17.69 43.61
CA GLU A 234 -28.81 -16.34 43.07
C GLU A 234 -27.45 -15.89 42.52
N ALA A 235 -26.32 -16.26 43.15
CA ALA A 235 -24.99 -16.00 42.62
C ALA A 235 -24.76 -16.69 41.27
N SER A 236 -25.17 -17.95 41.11
CA SER A 236 -25.07 -18.66 39.83
C SER A 236 -25.96 -18.03 38.75
N ARG A 237 -27.16 -17.57 39.13
CA ARG A 237 -28.10 -16.92 38.23
C ARG A 237 -27.58 -15.56 37.73
N ALA A 238 -26.87 -14.80 38.57
CA ALA A 238 -26.31 -13.50 38.23
C ALA A 238 -25.21 -13.55 37.13
N VAL A 239 -24.57 -14.73 36.94
CA VAL A 239 -23.55 -14.91 35.89
C VAL A 239 -24.16 -14.97 34.49
N ILE A 240 -25.41 -15.47 34.35
CA ILE A 240 -26.03 -15.66 33.02
C ILE A 240 -26.12 -14.35 32.22
N PRO A 241 -26.70 -13.23 32.73
CA PRO A 241 -26.82 -12.00 31.96
C PRO A 241 -25.45 -11.38 31.62
N GLN A 242 -24.39 -11.64 32.41
CA GLN A 242 -23.05 -11.18 32.09
C GLN A 242 -22.50 -11.89 30.85
N ILE A 243 -22.70 -13.21 30.73
CA ILE A 243 -22.25 -13.98 29.56
C ILE A 243 -23.11 -13.59 28.34
N GLU A 244 -24.42 -13.41 28.49
CA GLU A 244 -25.31 -12.97 27.41
C GLU A 244 -24.91 -11.60 26.86
N ALA A 245 -24.52 -10.65 27.72
CA ALA A 245 -23.97 -9.36 27.28
C ALA A 245 -22.64 -9.50 26.53
N GLN A 246 -21.75 -10.42 26.96
CA GLN A 246 -20.49 -10.70 26.26
C GLN A 246 -20.71 -11.34 24.89
N ILE A 247 -21.71 -12.21 24.78
CA ILE A 247 -22.12 -12.81 23.50
C ILE A 247 -22.56 -11.71 22.53
N ALA A 248 -23.46 -10.82 22.95
CA ALA A 248 -23.93 -9.72 22.11
C ALA A 248 -22.77 -8.81 21.65
N GLN A 249 -21.88 -8.45 22.56
CA GLN A 249 -20.69 -7.65 22.22
C GLN A 249 -19.78 -8.38 21.22
N GLN A 250 -19.62 -9.69 21.35
CA GLN A 250 -18.80 -10.49 20.44
C GLN A 250 -19.44 -10.61 19.06
N GLU A 251 -20.76 -10.72 18.96
CA GLU A 251 -21.51 -10.69 17.71
C GLU A 251 -21.41 -9.34 17.00
N ASP A 252 -21.50 -8.25 17.74
CA ASP A 252 -21.30 -6.90 17.22
C ASP A 252 -19.88 -6.70 16.67
N ALA A 253 -18.87 -7.15 17.42
CA ALA A 253 -17.47 -7.10 16.98
C ALA A 253 -17.24 -7.90 15.69
N LEU A 254 -17.80 -9.12 15.61
CA LEU A 254 -17.77 -9.92 14.39
C LEU A 254 -18.47 -9.22 13.23
N SER A 255 -19.66 -8.64 13.45
CA SER A 255 -20.39 -7.90 12.43
C SER A 255 -19.57 -6.76 11.82
N VAL A 256 -18.79 -6.04 12.64
CA VAL A 256 -17.86 -5.01 12.16
C VAL A 256 -16.76 -5.61 11.26
N LEU A 257 -16.17 -6.74 11.66
CA LEU A 257 -15.17 -7.44 10.84
C LEU A 257 -15.76 -7.92 9.51
N LEU A 258 -17.04 -8.32 9.51
CA LEU A 258 -17.78 -8.72 8.31
C LEU A 258 -18.16 -7.52 7.40
N GLY A 259 -17.93 -6.28 7.84
CA GLY A 259 -18.31 -5.07 7.12
C GLY A 259 -19.82 -4.83 7.03
N ARG A 260 -20.58 -5.30 8.02
CA ARG A 260 -22.04 -5.13 8.12
C ARG A 260 -22.47 -4.48 9.44
N ASN A 261 -23.71 -4.05 9.51
CA ASN A 261 -24.31 -3.56 10.76
C ASN A 261 -24.36 -4.68 11.81
N PRO A 262 -24.28 -4.33 13.14
CA PRO A 262 -24.45 -5.26 14.23
C PRO A 262 -25.70 -6.14 14.10
N GLY A 263 -25.57 -7.42 14.42
CA GLY A 263 -26.65 -8.38 14.36
C GLY A 263 -26.17 -9.81 14.63
N ASP A 264 -27.11 -10.73 14.73
CA ASP A 264 -26.88 -12.12 15.07
C ASP A 264 -25.88 -12.78 14.12
N ILE A 265 -25.03 -13.63 14.70
CA ILE A 265 -24.07 -14.47 13.99
C ILE A 265 -24.57 -15.91 14.00
N LEU A 266 -24.62 -16.54 12.84
CA LEU A 266 -24.95 -17.97 12.74
C LEU A 266 -23.92 -18.81 13.50
N ARG A 267 -24.40 -19.91 14.10
CA ARG A 267 -23.57 -20.89 14.80
C ARG A 267 -23.43 -22.14 13.94
N GLY A 268 -22.19 -22.57 13.75
CA GLY A 268 -21.86 -23.84 13.12
C GLY A 268 -21.66 -24.94 14.15
N ARG A 269 -20.53 -25.64 14.07
CA ARG A 269 -20.19 -26.74 14.98
C ARG A 269 -19.99 -26.26 16.42
N ALA A 270 -20.29 -27.14 17.38
CA ALA A 270 -19.99 -26.87 18.78
C ALA A 270 -18.46 -26.76 19.00
N LEU A 271 -18.06 -25.99 20.02
CA LEU A 271 -16.62 -25.79 20.32
C LEU A 271 -15.83 -27.11 20.46
N ALA A 272 -16.42 -28.12 21.05
CA ALA A 272 -15.79 -29.42 21.24
C ALA A 272 -15.64 -30.25 19.95
N GLU A 273 -16.34 -29.86 18.88
CA GLU A 273 -16.33 -30.54 17.58
C GLU A 273 -15.38 -29.86 16.58
N LEU A 274 -14.88 -28.66 16.91
CA LEU A 274 -13.94 -27.94 16.07
C LEU A 274 -12.58 -28.66 16.07
N ALA A 275 -12.06 -28.95 14.88
CA ALA A 275 -10.73 -29.51 14.74
C ALA A 275 -9.66 -28.44 15.02
N ALA A 276 -8.65 -28.77 15.79
CA ALA A 276 -7.50 -27.88 15.94
C ALA A 276 -6.64 -27.90 14.66
N PRO A 277 -6.34 -26.75 14.04
CA PRO A 277 -5.51 -26.72 12.84
C PRO A 277 -4.09 -27.20 13.14
N ALA A 278 -3.55 -28.05 12.26
CA ALA A 278 -2.14 -28.42 12.32
C ALA A 278 -1.28 -27.26 11.83
N VAL A 279 -0.32 -26.83 12.66
CA VAL A 279 0.61 -25.75 12.30
C VAL A 279 1.91 -26.40 11.81
N PRO A 280 2.23 -26.29 10.48
CA PRO A 280 3.48 -26.83 9.97
C PRO A 280 4.66 -25.97 10.46
N ALA A 281 5.69 -26.59 11.03
CA ALA A 281 6.84 -25.88 11.54
C ALA A 281 7.66 -25.20 10.43
N GLY A 282 7.89 -25.86 9.30
CA GLY A 282 8.74 -25.36 8.23
C GLY A 282 10.18 -25.08 8.68
N LEU A 283 10.91 -24.24 7.95
CA LEU A 283 12.23 -23.74 8.37
C LEU A 283 12.09 -22.27 8.84
N PRO A 284 12.84 -21.83 9.86
CA PRO A 284 12.85 -20.43 10.28
C PRO A 284 13.19 -19.45 9.16
N SER A 285 14.09 -19.81 8.25
CA SER A 285 14.44 -19.00 7.07
C SER A 285 13.28 -18.79 6.10
N ASP A 286 12.33 -19.71 6.00
CA ASP A 286 11.18 -19.61 5.12
C ASP A 286 10.25 -18.45 5.51
N LEU A 287 10.25 -18.05 6.79
CA LEU A 287 9.47 -16.92 7.28
C LEU A 287 9.89 -15.61 6.62
N LEU A 288 11.17 -15.46 6.25
CA LEU A 288 11.67 -14.28 5.54
C LEU A 288 11.03 -14.13 4.14
N GLU A 289 10.65 -15.25 3.53
CA GLU A 289 10.02 -15.27 2.21
C GLU A 289 8.48 -15.30 2.28
N ARG A 290 7.91 -15.73 3.41
CA ARG A 290 6.46 -15.97 3.54
C ARG A 290 5.73 -14.84 4.27
N ARG A 291 6.36 -14.21 5.26
CA ARG A 291 5.72 -13.15 6.07
C ARG A 291 5.56 -11.86 5.28
N PRO A 292 4.32 -11.35 5.11
CA PRO A 292 4.07 -10.12 4.37
C PRO A 292 4.73 -8.89 5.00
N ASP A 293 4.80 -8.80 6.33
CA ASP A 293 5.42 -7.67 7.04
C ASP A 293 6.94 -7.60 6.81
N LEU A 294 7.63 -8.74 6.74
CA LEU A 294 9.06 -8.78 6.42
C LEU A 294 9.32 -8.42 4.96
N ARG A 295 8.49 -8.92 4.04
CA ARG A 295 8.56 -8.57 2.63
C ARG A 295 8.25 -7.09 2.38
N GLN A 296 7.27 -6.54 3.10
CA GLN A 296 6.99 -5.11 3.09
C GLN A 296 8.22 -4.30 3.51
N ALA A 297 8.82 -4.61 4.67
CA ALA A 297 9.99 -3.92 5.18
C ALA A 297 11.20 -4.03 4.22
N GLU A 298 11.38 -5.19 3.57
CA GLU A 298 12.42 -5.35 2.54
C GLU A 298 12.17 -4.44 1.34
N GLN A 299 10.92 -4.33 0.85
CA GLN A 299 10.60 -3.42 -0.26
C GLN A 299 10.78 -1.94 0.13
N ASP A 300 10.49 -1.57 1.38
CA ASP A 300 10.77 -0.22 1.89
C ASP A 300 12.27 0.05 1.91
N LEU A 301 13.09 -0.93 2.27
CA LEU A 301 14.55 -0.83 2.22
C LEU A 301 15.06 -0.68 0.77
N VAL A 302 14.50 -1.43 -0.17
CA VAL A 302 14.80 -1.28 -1.62
C VAL A 302 14.46 0.13 -2.09
N ALA A 303 13.28 0.65 -1.70
CA ALA A 303 12.85 2.00 -2.07
C ALA A 303 13.81 3.07 -1.52
N ALA A 304 14.19 2.97 -0.25
CA ALA A 304 15.13 3.88 0.38
C ALA A 304 16.53 3.81 -0.24
N ASN A 305 17.02 2.60 -0.55
CA ASN A 305 18.30 2.41 -1.24
C ASN A 305 18.32 3.06 -2.64
N ALA A 306 17.23 2.93 -3.40
CA ALA A 306 17.10 3.58 -4.69
C ALA A 306 17.13 5.12 -4.59
N GLN A 307 16.53 5.69 -3.53
CA GLN A 307 16.57 7.14 -3.27
C GLN A 307 18.00 7.66 -3.04
N ILE A 308 18.89 6.87 -2.43
CA ILE A 308 20.32 7.21 -2.31
C ILE A 308 20.92 7.44 -3.69
N GLY A 309 20.59 6.57 -4.66
CA GLY A 309 21.04 6.71 -6.04
C GLY A 309 20.50 7.97 -6.72
N ALA A 310 19.23 8.27 -6.52
CA ALA A 310 18.58 9.47 -7.04
C ALA A 310 19.20 10.76 -6.44
N ALA A 311 19.47 10.77 -5.12
CA ALA A 311 20.14 11.89 -4.45
C ALA A 311 21.58 12.08 -4.96
N LYS A 312 22.36 10.99 -5.13
CA LYS A 312 23.70 11.05 -5.71
C LYS A 312 23.71 11.59 -7.14
N ALA A 313 22.67 11.33 -7.92
CA ALA A 313 22.56 11.84 -9.28
C ALA A 313 22.42 13.37 -9.34
N LEU A 314 21.98 14.05 -8.27
CA LEU A 314 21.90 15.51 -8.19
C LEU A 314 23.29 16.20 -8.21
N TYR A 315 24.37 15.49 -7.89
CA TYR A 315 25.74 16.01 -8.04
C TYR A 315 26.20 16.13 -9.50
N PHE A 316 25.44 15.62 -10.45
CA PHE A 316 25.80 15.56 -11.85
C PHE A 316 24.92 16.48 -12.71
N PRO A 317 25.42 16.92 -13.91
CA PRO A 317 24.66 17.79 -14.78
C PRO A 317 23.31 17.17 -15.20
N GLN A 318 22.25 17.96 -15.17
CA GLN A 318 20.96 17.63 -15.74
C GLN A 318 20.92 18.10 -17.20
N ILE A 319 20.52 17.21 -18.10
CA ILE A 319 20.42 17.46 -19.53
C ILE A 319 18.97 17.44 -19.93
N SER A 320 18.46 18.57 -20.45
CA SER A 320 17.10 18.65 -20.93
C SER A 320 17.04 19.08 -22.39
N LEU A 321 16.09 18.49 -23.11
CA LEU A 321 15.72 18.86 -24.47
C LEU A 321 14.35 19.48 -24.45
N THR A 322 14.19 20.60 -25.16
CA THR A 322 12.91 21.26 -25.34
C THR A 322 12.66 21.52 -26.83
N GLY A 323 11.42 21.37 -27.23
CA GLY A 323 10.95 21.67 -28.58
C GLY A 323 9.64 22.44 -28.53
N LEU A 324 9.49 23.38 -29.42
CA LEU A 324 8.25 24.11 -29.62
C LEU A 324 7.96 24.20 -31.12
N LEU A 325 6.73 23.91 -31.49
CA LEU A 325 6.20 24.07 -32.83
C LEU A 325 4.85 24.74 -32.73
N GLY A 326 4.63 25.84 -33.48
CA GLY A 326 3.35 26.53 -33.36
C GLY A 326 3.19 27.68 -34.30
N THR A 327 2.25 28.55 -33.95
CA THR A 327 1.93 29.78 -34.66
C THR A 327 1.78 30.93 -33.65
N GLN A 328 2.29 32.11 -33.99
CA GLN A 328 2.18 33.30 -33.15
C GLN A 328 1.85 34.51 -34.02
N SER A 329 0.87 35.31 -33.60
CA SER A 329 0.46 36.50 -34.36
C SER A 329 -0.10 37.59 -33.44
N GLY A 330 0.08 38.85 -33.84
CA GLY A 330 -0.59 40.01 -33.21
C GLY A 330 -2.06 40.15 -33.58
N GLN A 331 -2.56 39.41 -34.60
CA GLN A 331 -3.96 39.41 -35.06
C GLN A 331 -4.45 37.96 -35.09
N PHE A 332 -5.60 37.72 -34.48
CA PHE A 332 -6.20 36.38 -34.45
C PHE A 332 -6.46 35.81 -35.85
N SER A 333 -6.95 36.66 -36.78
CA SER A 333 -7.23 36.25 -38.16
C SER A 333 -5.99 35.79 -38.95
N LYS A 334 -4.81 36.15 -38.51
CA LYS A 334 -3.53 35.79 -39.15
C LYS A 334 -2.81 34.66 -38.45
N LEU A 335 -3.36 34.12 -37.36
CA LEU A 335 -2.68 33.14 -36.52
C LEU A 335 -2.23 31.89 -37.29
N PHE A 336 -3.06 31.39 -38.20
CA PHE A 336 -2.77 30.16 -38.95
C PHE A 336 -2.25 30.42 -40.38
N THR A 337 -1.70 31.61 -40.63
CA THR A 337 -1.05 31.92 -41.92
C THR A 337 0.43 31.50 -41.93
N GLY A 338 1.01 31.29 -43.10
CA GLY A 338 2.42 30.84 -43.23
C GLY A 338 3.44 31.68 -42.44
N PRO A 339 3.36 33.04 -42.50
CA PRO A 339 4.29 33.92 -41.78
C PRO A 339 4.22 33.86 -40.27
N SER A 340 3.12 33.30 -39.70
CA SER A 340 2.93 33.17 -38.24
C SER A 340 3.58 31.90 -37.63
N ARG A 341 4.16 31.01 -38.43
CA ARG A 341 4.79 29.78 -37.97
C ARG A 341 6.02 30.09 -37.16
N VAL A 342 6.11 29.45 -35.99
CA VAL A 342 7.26 29.54 -35.10
C VAL A 342 7.69 28.13 -34.70
N TRP A 343 8.99 27.93 -34.54
CA TRP A 343 9.53 26.71 -34.01
C TRP A 343 10.86 26.98 -33.28
N SER A 344 11.16 26.19 -32.29
CA SER A 344 12.43 26.19 -31.63
C SER A 344 12.80 24.80 -31.12
N PHE A 345 14.08 24.48 -31.15
CA PHE A 345 14.68 23.32 -30.46
C PHE A 345 15.85 23.82 -29.65
N ALA A 346 15.90 23.39 -28.39
CA ALA A 346 16.98 23.74 -27.49
C ALA A 346 17.40 22.52 -26.65
N GLY A 347 18.73 22.43 -26.42
CA GLY A 347 19.28 21.54 -25.41
C GLY A 347 19.89 22.40 -24.31
N SER A 348 19.66 22.08 -23.06
CA SER A 348 20.29 22.76 -21.93
C SER A 348 20.97 21.74 -21.01
N ILE A 349 22.11 22.19 -20.47
CA ILE A 349 22.87 21.44 -19.45
C ILE A 349 22.95 22.35 -18.24
N ALA A 350 22.41 21.91 -17.12
CA ALA A 350 22.43 22.65 -15.86
C ALA A 350 23.17 21.83 -14.80
N GLN A 351 24.18 22.44 -14.16
CA GLN A 351 24.94 21.85 -13.08
C GLN A 351 24.87 22.77 -11.87
N PRO A 352 24.30 22.37 -10.72
CA PRO A 352 24.43 23.15 -9.51
C PRO A 352 25.89 23.11 -9.02
N VAL A 353 26.47 24.30 -8.79
CA VAL A 353 27.88 24.46 -8.31
C VAL A 353 27.90 24.66 -6.80
N PHE A 354 26.93 25.40 -6.28
CA PHE A 354 26.80 25.64 -4.85
C PHE A 354 25.34 25.86 -4.48
N GLU A 355 24.85 25.08 -3.55
CA GLU A 355 23.44 25.13 -3.05
C GLU A 355 23.35 25.14 -1.51
N GLY A 356 24.40 25.67 -0.82
CA GLY A 356 24.32 25.82 0.63
C GLY A 356 24.15 24.53 1.42
N GLY A 357 24.52 23.36 0.86
CA GLY A 357 24.39 22.07 1.50
C GLY A 357 23.10 21.30 1.17
N ALA A 358 22.26 21.78 0.26
CA ALA A 358 21.00 21.13 -0.09
C ALA A 358 21.18 19.75 -0.77
N ILE A 359 22.37 19.47 -1.33
CA ILE A 359 22.70 18.20 -2.01
C ILE A 359 23.62 17.32 -1.14
N VAL A 360 24.05 17.76 0.02
CA VAL A 360 24.99 17.03 0.91
C VAL A 360 24.22 16.12 1.88
#